data_ffa7b57aee1215b5843f6e35107e2978
#
_entry.id   ffa7b57aee1215b5843f6e35107e2978
#
_cell.length_a   1.000
_cell.length_b   1.000
_cell.length_c   1.000
_cell.angle_alpha   90.00
_cell.angle_beta   90.00
_cell.angle_gamma   90.00
#
_symmetry.space_group_name_H-M   'P 1'
#
loop_
_entity.id
_entity.type
_entity.pdbx_description
1 polymer ?
#
loop_
_entity_poly.entity_id
_entity_poly.type
_entity_poly.pdbx_seq_one_letter_code
_entity_poly.pdbx_strand_id
1 'polypeptide(L)'
;RVMVMGHSAGAYNAAMLALDPRWLAPLGLTADRLAGWIGLAGPYDFLPIVDPEVRVAFGWPQTPADSQPIFYANAKAPRTLLLAARNDKVVDTQRNTVALANRLRAAGTEVDMRIFDRLSHVTTVAALARPLDWLAPVLPTVVSYVRSESTL
;
A
#
# COMPACT_ATOMS: atom_id res chain seq x y z
N ARG A 1 -1.46 7.74 -18.35
CA ARG A 1 -0.75 7.14 -17.21
C ARG A 1 -1.77 6.61 -16.21
N VAL A 2 -1.48 5.49 -15.54
CA VAL A 2 -2.39 4.81 -14.61
C VAL A 2 -1.79 4.86 -13.22
N MET A 3 -2.60 5.19 -12.22
CA MET A 3 -2.31 4.95 -10.79
C MET A 3 -3.18 3.81 -10.28
N VAL A 4 -2.63 3.01 -9.37
CA VAL A 4 -3.40 2.00 -8.66
C VAL A 4 -3.55 2.40 -7.19
N MET A 5 -4.74 2.19 -6.64
CA MET A 5 -5.03 2.51 -5.24
C MET A 5 -5.85 1.39 -4.62
N GLY A 6 -5.56 1.07 -3.37
CA GLY A 6 -6.33 0.08 -2.63
C GLY A 6 -6.34 0.33 -1.12
N HIS A 7 -7.31 -0.28 -0.45
CA HIS A 7 -7.44 -0.29 1.00
C HIS A 7 -7.36 -1.72 1.53
N SER A 8 -6.69 -1.94 2.66
CA SER A 8 -6.58 -3.25 3.32
C SER A 8 -6.05 -4.33 2.37
N ALA A 9 -6.75 -5.42 2.12
CA ALA A 9 -6.39 -6.43 1.12
C ALA A 9 -6.25 -5.85 -0.29
N GLY A 10 -7.04 -4.82 -0.65
CA GLY A 10 -6.86 -4.07 -1.90
C GLY A 10 -5.55 -3.31 -1.97
N ALA A 11 -5.04 -2.81 -0.84
CA ALA A 11 -3.73 -2.17 -0.78
C ALA A 11 -2.59 -3.20 -0.93
N TYR A 12 -2.77 -4.40 -0.39
CA TYR A 12 -1.88 -5.54 -0.68
C TYR A 12 -1.82 -5.82 -2.19
N ASN A 13 -2.99 -5.95 -2.85
CA ASN A 13 -3.05 -6.20 -4.29
C ASN A 13 -2.40 -5.07 -5.10
N ALA A 14 -2.65 -3.81 -4.73
CA ALA A 14 -2.03 -2.65 -5.37
C ALA A 14 -0.50 -2.67 -5.21
N ALA A 15 -0.01 -3.01 -4.00
CA ALA A 15 1.41 -3.15 -3.73
C ALA A 15 2.05 -4.29 -4.53
N MET A 16 1.43 -5.48 -4.57
CA MET A 16 1.93 -6.60 -5.36
C MET A 16 2.00 -6.24 -6.84
N LEU A 17 0.96 -5.62 -7.40
CA LEU A 17 0.96 -5.17 -8.79
C LEU A 17 2.07 -4.14 -9.08
N ALA A 18 2.34 -3.24 -8.15
CA ALA A 18 3.32 -2.17 -8.33
C ALA A 18 4.77 -2.62 -8.07
N LEU A 19 4.98 -3.63 -7.22
CA LEU A 19 6.32 -4.00 -6.73
C LEU A 19 6.82 -5.33 -7.31
N ASP A 20 5.93 -6.31 -7.49
CA ASP A 20 6.29 -7.65 -7.98
C ASP A 20 6.20 -7.72 -9.51
N PRO A 21 7.33 -7.86 -10.21
CA PRO A 21 7.34 -7.87 -11.67
C PRO A 21 6.55 -9.04 -12.29
N ARG A 22 6.28 -10.11 -11.55
CA ARG A 22 5.56 -11.28 -12.05
C ARG A 22 4.15 -10.95 -12.54
N TRP A 23 3.54 -9.87 -12.07
CA TRP A 23 2.18 -9.50 -12.44
C TRP A 23 2.08 -8.72 -13.74
N LEU A 24 3.03 -7.85 -14.03
CA LEU A 24 3.02 -7.02 -15.23
C LEU A 24 3.85 -7.60 -16.39
N ALA A 25 4.91 -8.34 -16.10
CA ALA A 25 5.79 -8.89 -17.11
C ALA A 25 5.11 -9.81 -18.15
N PRO A 26 4.14 -10.68 -17.79
CA PRO A 26 3.44 -11.49 -18.78
C PRO A 26 2.63 -10.68 -19.80
N LEU A 27 2.31 -9.42 -19.47
CA LEU A 27 1.61 -8.47 -20.34
C LEU A 27 2.58 -7.59 -21.14
N GLY A 28 3.88 -7.83 -21.05
CA GLY A 28 4.90 -6.97 -21.65
C GLY A 28 5.02 -5.60 -21.01
N LEU A 29 4.55 -5.46 -19.74
CA LEU A 29 4.56 -4.21 -19.00
C LEU A 29 5.54 -4.28 -17.81
N THR A 30 5.98 -3.11 -17.38
CA THR A 30 6.85 -2.92 -16.22
C THR A 30 6.26 -1.89 -15.27
N ALA A 31 6.72 -1.90 -14.02
CA ALA A 31 6.15 -1.04 -12.96
C ALA A 31 6.28 0.46 -13.26
N ASP A 32 7.28 0.88 -14.03
CA ASP A 32 7.48 2.27 -14.52
C ASP A 32 6.35 2.77 -15.45
N ARG A 33 5.49 1.87 -15.95
CA ARG A 33 4.26 2.24 -16.66
C ARG A 33 3.18 2.79 -15.72
N LEU A 34 3.30 2.52 -14.42
CA LEU A 34 2.43 3.11 -13.42
C LEU A 34 2.94 4.52 -13.06
N ALA A 35 2.03 5.47 -13.04
CA ALA A 35 2.31 6.83 -12.59
C ALA A 35 2.60 6.91 -11.09
N GLY A 36 2.22 5.88 -10.35
CA GLY A 36 2.40 5.70 -8.92
C GLY A 36 1.38 4.72 -8.36
N TRP A 37 1.48 4.46 -7.06
CA TRP A 37 0.47 3.69 -6.36
C TRP A 37 0.20 4.24 -4.96
N ILE A 38 -0.98 3.92 -4.43
CA ILE A 38 -1.49 4.42 -3.17
C ILE A 38 -2.01 3.25 -2.34
N GLY A 39 -1.46 3.07 -1.16
CA GLY A 39 -1.90 2.05 -0.21
C GLY A 39 -2.50 2.66 1.06
N LEU A 40 -3.73 2.28 1.38
CA LEU A 40 -4.44 2.68 2.59
C LEU A 40 -4.55 1.48 3.53
N ALA A 41 -3.91 1.55 4.70
CA ALA A 41 -3.97 0.54 5.76
C ALA A 41 -3.71 -0.90 5.25
N GLY A 42 -2.71 -1.07 4.37
CA GLY A 42 -2.42 -2.35 3.74
C GLY A 42 -1.53 -3.26 4.56
N PRO A 43 -1.77 -4.59 4.52
CA PRO A 43 -0.85 -5.59 5.04
C PRO A 43 0.27 -5.82 4.01
N TYR A 44 1.50 -5.55 4.39
CA TYR A 44 2.68 -5.66 3.51
C TYR A 44 3.74 -6.62 4.03
N ASP A 45 3.69 -6.92 5.35
CA ASP A 45 4.50 -7.92 6.05
C ASP A 45 3.66 -8.54 7.18
N PHE A 46 3.05 -9.69 6.91
CA PHE A 46 2.11 -10.33 7.85
C PHE A 46 2.37 -11.83 8.10
N LEU A 47 3.57 -12.30 7.81
CA LEU A 47 3.98 -13.66 8.19
C LEU A 47 4.46 -13.72 9.65
N PRO A 48 4.15 -14.77 10.41
CA PRO A 48 3.25 -15.88 10.05
C PRO A 48 1.79 -15.45 10.04
N ILE A 49 1.00 -16.01 9.13
CA ILE A 49 -0.43 -15.72 9.03
C ILE A 49 -1.16 -16.37 10.20
N VAL A 50 -1.86 -15.57 10.99
CA VAL A 50 -2.63 -16.06 12.15
C VAL A 50 -4.11 -16.32 11.83
N ASP A 51 -4.69 -15.55 10.91
CA ASP A 51 -6.09 -15.68 10.50
C ASP A 51 -6.30 -16.94 9.64
N PRO A 52 -7.20 -17.86 10.05
CA PRO A 52 -7.45 -19.11 9.33
C PRO A 52 -7.96 -18.91 7.90
N GLU A 53 -8.80 -17.90 7.66
CA GLU A 53 -9.36 -17.63 6.32
C GLU A 53 -8.27 -17.11 5.38
N VAL A 54 -7.40 -16.24 5.87
CA VAL A 54 -6.26 -15.73 5.13
C VAL A 54 -5.25 -16.84 4.82
N ARG A 55 -5.04 -17.80 5.75
CA ARG A 55 -4.17 -18.96 5.53
C ARG A 55 -4.55 -19.76 4.28
N VAL A 56 -5.84 -19.94 4.03
CA VAL A 56 -6.32 -20.68 2.85
C VAL A 56 -5.86 -20.00 1.56
N ALA A 57 -5.95 -18.67 1.50
CA ALA A 57 -5.58 -17.91 0.30
C ALA A 57 -4.06 -17.89 0.03
N PHE A 58 -3.24 -18.12 1.06
CA PHE A 58 -1.78 -18.00 0.98
C PHE A 58 -1.02 -19.34 1.09
N GLY A 59 -1.70 -20.47 0.89
CA GLY A 59 -1.05 -21.79 0.83
C GLY A 59 -0.40 -22.23 2.15
N TRP A 60 -1.00 -21.85 3.28
CA TRP A 60 -0.51 -22.29 4.59
C TRP A 60 -0.51 -23.84 4.69
N PRO A 61 0.47 -24.48 5.37
CA PRO A 61 1.56 -23.91 6.18
C PRO A 61 2.82 -23.49 5.38
N GLN A 62 2.88 -23.74 4.10
CA GLN A 62 4.03 -23.43 3.23
C GLN A 62 3.94 -22.06 2.56
N THR A 63 3.36 -21.07 3.24
CA THR A 63 3.24 -19.71 2.69
C THR A 63 4.63 -19.13 2.34
N PRO A 64 4.92 -18.83 1.07
CA PRO A 64 6.23 -18.35 0.68
C PRO A 64 6.46 -16.91 1.15
N ALA A 65 7.72 -16.58 1.52
CA ALA A 65 8.08 -15.23 1.96
C ALA A 65 7.84 -14.18 0.86
N ASP A 66 7.99 -14.55 -0.40
CA ASP A 66 7.75 -13.71 -1.57
C ASP A 66 6.25 -13.52 -1.91
N SER A 67 5.35 -13.99 -1.04
CA SER A 67 3.95 -13.56 -1.02
C SER A 67 3.77 -12.18 -0.38
N GLN A 68 4.81 -11.63 0.27
CA GLN A 68 4.71 -10.37 1.00
C GLN A 68 5.23 -9.19 0.17
N PRO A 69 4.46 -8.10 0.00
CA PRO A 69 4.88 -6.92 -0.76
C PRO A 69 6.24 -6.36 -0.32
N ILE A 70 6.55 -6.40 0.97
CA ILE A 70 7.81 -5.90 1.53
C ILE A 70 9.03 -6.61 0.96
N PHE A 71 8.88 -7.84 0.46
CA PHE A 71 9.94 -8.61 -0.18
C PHE A 71 10.43 -7.95 -1.49
N TYR A 72 9.55 -7.26 -2.18
CA TYR A 72 9.81 -6.65 -3.49
C TYR A 72 10.18 -5.16 -3.42
N ALA A 73 10.40 -4.59 -2.24
CA ALA A 73 10.81 -3.19 -2.12
C ALA A 73 12.17 -2.97 -2.79
N ASN A 74 12.21 -2.21 -3.90
CA ASN A 74 13.40 -1.97 -4.71
C ASN A 74 13.36 -0.60 -5.40
N ALA A 75 14.47 -0.18 -6.00
CA ALA A 75 14.65 1.13 -6.65
C ALA A 75 13.82 1.33 -7.94
N LYS A 76 13.20 0.29 -8.48
CA LYS A 76 12.33 0.38 -9.66
C LYS A 76 10.86 0.53 -9.30
N ALA A 77 10.54 0.55 -8.01
CA ALA A 77 9.18 0.76 -7.55
C ALA A 77 8.68 2.15 -8.00
N PRO A 78 7.42 2.25 -8.48
CA PRO A 78 6.83 3.54 -8.79
C PRO A 78 6.75 4.41 -7.54
N ARG A 79 6.66 5.73 -7.70
CA ARG A 79 6.41 6.62 -6.57
C ARG A 79 5.21 6.12 -5.76
N THR A 80 5.28 6.28 -4.45
CA THR A 80 4.40 5.59 -3.51
C THR A 80 3.78 6.56 -2.51
N LEU A 81 2.46 6.44 -2.28
CA LEU A 81 1.78 7.08 -1.15
C LEU A 81 1.24 6.02 -0.21
N LEU A 82 1.64 6.06 1.06
CA LEU A 82 1.16 5.15 2.10
C LEU A 82 0.39 5.93 3.18
N LEU A 83 -0.85 5.52 3.41
CA LEU A 83 -1.73 6.12 4.41
C LEU A 83 -2.17 5.06 5.42
N ALA A 84 -2.11 5.38 6.71
CA ALA A 84 -2.52 4.46 7.77
C ALA A 84 -3.07 5.19 8.99
N ALA A 85 -3.83 4.49 9.80
CA ALA A 85 -4.23 4.93 11.13
C ALA A 85 -3.15 4.54 12.16
N ARG A 86 -2.80 5.44 13.11
CA ARG A 86 -1.80 5.13 14.14
C ARG A 86 -2.17 3.92 14.99
N ASN A 87 -3.44 3.83 15.36
CA ASN A 87 -3.98 2.79 16.23
C ASN A 87 -4.85 1.79 15.46
N ASP A 88 -4.43 1.42 14.25
CA ASP A 88 -5.08 0.37 13.49
C ASP A 88 -5.05 -0.94 14.28
N LYS A 89 -6.23 -1.57 14.46
CA LYS A 89 -6.38 -2.81 15.22
C LYS A 89 -6.44 -4.05 14.34
N VAL A 90 -6.41 -3.87 13.02
CA VAL A 90 -6.49 -4.94 12.02
C VAL A 90 -5.12 -5.17 11.40
N VAL A 91 -4.44 -4.08 11.01
CA VAL A 91 -3.11 -4.14 10.38
C VAL A 91 -2.13 -3.31 11.21
N ASP A 92 -1.10 -3.96 11.72
CA ASP A 92 -0.04 -3.27 12.47
C ASP A 92 0.66 -2.23 11.58
N THR A 93 0.45 -0.96 11.89
CA THR A 93 0.96 0.18 11.11
C THR A 93 2.48 0.23 11.09
N GLN A 94 3.16 -0.09 12.19
CA GLN A 94 4.63 -0.04 12.27
C GLN A 94 5.24 -1.16 11.43
N ARG A 95 4.73 -2.37 11.58
CA ARG A 95 5.21 -3.54 10.87
C ARG A 95 4.95 -3.46 9.36
N ASN A 96 3.82 -2.91 8.97
CA ASN A 96 3.40 -2.89 7.57
C ASN A 96 3.73 -1.56 6.88
N THR A 97 3.00 -0.49 7.19
CA THR A 97 3.12 0.80 6.50
C THR A 97 4.49 1.44 6.70
N VAL A 98 4.96 1.54 7.95
CA VAL A 98 6.24 2.18 8.26
C VAL A 98 7.41 1.37 7.74
N ALA A 99 7.41 0.05 7.94
CA ALA A 99 8.50 -0.81 7.49
C ALA A 99 8.62 -0.81 5.96
N LEU A 100 7.50 -0.90 5.22
CA LEU A 100 7.53 -0.83 3.76
C LEU A 100 8.03 0.53 3.27
N ALA A 101 7.53 1.65 3.85
CA ALA A 101 7.99 2.99 3.50
C ALA A 101 9.50 3.14 3.66
N ASN A 102 10.04 2.67 4.79
CA ASN A 102 11.47 2.74 5.07
C ASN A 102 12.29 1.91 4.09
N ARG A 103 11.84 0.70 3.75
CA ARG A 103 12.52 -0.15 2.77
C ARG A 103 12.53 0.47 1.37
N LEU A 104 11.40 0.99 0.92
CA LEU A 104 11.30 1.65 -0.38
C LEU A 104 12.20 2.90 -0.45
N ARG A 105 12.21 3.74 0.59
CA ARG A 105 13.11 4.90 0.68
C ARG A 105 14.58 4.49 0.67
N ALA A 106 14.94 3.48 1.44
CA ALA A 106 16.31 2.96 1.48
C ALA A 106 16.77 2.41 0.11
N ALA A 107 15.82 1.91 -0.69
CA ALA A 107 16.06 1.50 -2.07
C ALA A 107 16.09 2.65 -3.09
N GLY A 108 15.79 3.89 -2.68
CA GLY A 108 15.79 5.06 -3.55
C GLY A 108 14.44 5.43 -4.17
N THR A 109 13.35 4.77 -3.76
CA THR A 109 12.00 5.09 -4.21
C THR A 109 11.47 6.35 -3.51
N GLU A 110 10.79 7.22 -4.26
CA GLU A 110 10.05 8.35 -3.70
C GLU A 110 8.81 7.85 -2.94
N VAL A 111 8.75 8.13 -1.63
CA VAL A 111 7.66 7.67 -0.77
C VAL A 111 7.14 8.79 0.11
N ASP A 112 5.87 9.13 -0.12
CA ASP A 112 5.07 9.90 0.83
C ASP A 112 4.37 8.96 1.80
N MET A 113 4.38 9.33 3.10
CA MET A 113 3.68 8.58 4.13
C MET A 113 2.95 9.52 5.09
N ARG A 114 1.69 9.20 5.40
CA ARG A 114 0.90 9.91 6.42
C ARG A 114 0.25 8.91 7.37
N ILE A 115 0.40 9.16 8.66
CA ILE A 115 -0.21 8.38 9.74
C ILE A 115 -1.17 9.30 10.49
N PHE A 116 -2.44 8.89 10.57
CA PHE A 116 -3.52 9.67 11.15
C PHE A 116 -3.87 9.17 12.55
N ASP A 117 -3.90 10.08 13.53
CA ASP A 117 -4.13 9.73 14.94
C ASP A 117 -5.60 9.39 15.25
N ARG A 118 -6.54 9.98 14.49
CA ARG A 118 -7.99 9.91 14.76
C ARG A 118 -8.72 8.87 13.91
N LEU A 119 -8.02 8.18 13.03
CA LEU A 119 -8.61 7.16 12.17
C LEU A 119 -8.47 5.75 12.76
N SER A 120 -9.29 4.86 12.26
CA SER A 120 -9.21 3.41 12.42
C SER A 120 -8.93 2.77 11.05
N HIS A 121 -8.80 1.44 11.03
CA HIS A 121 -8.67 0.68 9.78
C HIS A 121 -9.74 1.07 8.75
N VAL A 122 -11.01 1.01 9.15
CA VAL A 122 -12.15 1.30 8.26
C VAL A 122 -12.27 2.78 7.93
N THR A 123 -12.09 3.66 8.93
CA THR A 123 -12.24 5.10 8.70
C THR A 123 -11.11 5.69 7.86
N THR A 124 -9.99 4.98 7.67
CA THR A 124 -8.93 5.38 6.74
C THR A 124 -9.44 5.44 5.29
N VAL A 125 -10.26 4.49 4.86
CA VAL A 125 -10.89 4.57 3.53
C VAL A 125 -12.19 5.38 3.55
N ALA A 126 -12.96 5.32 4.62
CA ALA A 126 -14.22 6.05 4.73
C ALA A 126 -14.05 7.58 4.65
N ALA A 127 -12.91 8.11 5.12
CA ALA A 127 -12.57 9.53 5.03
C ALA A 127 -12.27 10.03 3.60
N LEU A 128 -12.32 9.17 2.59
CA LEU A 128 -12.34 9.58 1.18
C LEU A 128 -13.72 10.07 0.73
N ALA A 129 -14.78 9.71 1.44
CA ALA A 129 -16.16 9.99 1.07
C ALA A 129 -16.78 11.06 1.98
N ARG A 130 -17.64 11.93 1.38
CA ARG A 130 -18.52 12.81 2.16
C ARG A 130 -19.67 11.99 2.78
N PRO A 131 -20.07 12.27 4.00
CA PRO A 131 -19.67 13.40 4.86
C PRO A 131 -18.52 13.09 5.83
N LEU A 132 -17.71 12.05 5.62
CA LEU A 132 -16.68 11.59 6.55
C LEU A 132 -15.29 12.19 6.29
N ASP A 133 -15.14 13.03 5.27
CA ASP A 133 -13.89 13.69 4.88
C ASP A 133 -13.33 14.66 5.94
N TRP A 134 -14.16 15.09 6.90
CA TRP A 134 -13.76 15.91 8.04
C TRP A 134 -12.96 15.14 9.12
N LEU A 135 -13.03 13.81 9.13
CA LEU A 135 -12.31 12.97 10.10
C LEU A 135 -10.80 13.16 10.03
N ALA A 136 -10.27 13.24 8.79
CA ALA A 136 -8.87 13.50 8.51
C ALA A 136 -8.71 13.89 7.03
N PRO A 137 -7.64 14.60 6.66
CA PRO A 137 -7.41 15.07 5.29
C PRO A 137 -6.94 13.95 4.34
N VAL A 138 -7.61 12.79 4.34
CA VAL A 138 -7.26 11.65 3.49
C VAL A 138 -7.51 12.00 2.03
N LEU A 139 -8.72 12.47 1.68
CA LEU A 139 -9.05 12.85 0.31
C LEU A 139 -8.16 13.97 -0.24
N PRO A 140 -7.93 15.10 0.46
CA PRO A 140 -6.99 16.11 0.00
C PRO A 140 -5.57 15.59 -0.21
N THR A 141 -5.10 14.68 0.65
CA THR A 141 -3.77 14.05 0.53
C THR A 141 -3.67 13.23 -0.76
N VAL A 142 -4.66 12.37 -1.01
CA VAL A 142 -4.73 11.56 -2.24
C VAL A 142 -4.79 12.46 -3.48
N VAL A 143 -5.66 13.46 -3.48
CA VAL A 143 -5.81 14.39 -4.61
C VAL A 143 -4.51 15.17 -4.89
N SER A 144 -3.85 15.66 -3.84
CA SER A 144 -2.56 16.36 -3.97
C SER A 144 -1.50 15.44 -4.58
N TYR A 145 -1.41 14.20 -4.09
CA TYR A 145 -0.47 13.22 -4.61
C TYR A 145 -0.72 12.88 -6.09
N VAL A 146 -1.98 12.68 -6.48
CA VAL A 146 -2.34 12.39 -7.87
C VAL A 146 -1.99 13.58 -8.78
N ARG A 147 -2.24 14.81 -8.33
CA ARG A 147 -2.01 16.03 -9.12
C ARG A 147 -0.54 16.42 -9.24
N SER A 148 0.31 16.08 -8.26
CA SER A 148 1.74 16.42 -8.31
C SER A 148 2.48 15.77 -9.48
N GLU A 149 1.89 14.79 -10.15
CA GLU A 149 2.42 14.17 -11.36
C GLU A 149 2.05 14.92 -12.65
N SER A 150 1.02 15.75 -12.62
CA SER A 150 0.53 16.45 -13.83
C SER A 150 1.41 17.64 -14.22
N THR A 151 2.53 17.88 -13.53
CA THR A 151 3.37 19.09 -13.70
C THR A 151 4.75 18.80 -14.31
N LEU A 152 4.95 17.60 -14.90
CA LEU A 152 6.19 17.22 -15.62
C LEU A 152 5.93 16.99 -17.10
#